data_eaf8f0b7ca043ea3e8bce732f5a378fb
#
_entry.id   eaf8f0b7ca043ea3e8bce732f5a378fb
#
_cell.length_a   1.000
_cell.length_b   1.000
_cell.length_c   1.000
_cell.angle_alpha   90.00
_cell.angle_beta   90.00
_cell.angle_gamma   90.00
#
_symmetry.space_group_name_H-M   'P 1'
#
loop_
_entity.id
_entity.type
_entity.pdbx_description
1 polymer ?
#
loop_
_entity_poly.entity_id
_entity_poly.type
_entity_poly.pdbx_seq_one_letter_code
_entity_poly.pdbx_strand_id
1 'polypeptide(L)'
;MDGSVIDYLEEYIEQIIMEEFKEPEYEQDKLSFMEEICKKYWNNSAVRRYCIDRYFERKDYDRVLQVLDESIKLDKAYQGLVLEYNQKKKEIYRLQGNKSAYIEQLWKLVLEQSAGNLDIYKELKAQYSEEEWLTKREELFKKLPANAHIDRMYKEEKLYDRLLAYVLKSSGLYAVQTYEN
;
A
#
# COMPACT_ATOMS: atom_id res chain seq x y z
N MET A 1 -9.95 16.40 3.21
CA MET A 1 -9.01 17.53 3.34
C MET A 1 -8.43 17.78 1.97
N ASP A 2 -8.46 19.01 1.54
CA ASP A 2 -8.12 19.42 0.18
C ASP A 2 -6.61 19.24 -0.06
N GLY A 3 -6.21 18.64 -1.18
CA GLY A 3 -4.80 18.42 -1.54
C GLY A 3 -3.96 19.69 -1.47
N SER A 4 -4.57 20.86 -1.73
CA SER A 4 -3.93 22.18 -1.68
C SER A 4 -3.28 22.52 -0.33
N VAL A 5 -3.80 22.03 0.80
CA VAL A 5 -3.24 22.29 2.14
C VAL A 5 -1.99 21.44 2.39
N ILE A 6 -1.93 20.25 1.78
CA ILE A 6 -0.81 19.33 1.90
C ILE A 6 0.37 19.89 1.12
N ASP A 7 0.14 20.26 -0.13
CA ASP A 7 1.15 20.84 -1.00
C ASP A 7 1.72 22.14 -0.39
N TYR A 8 0.86 22.94 0.25
CA TYR A 8 1.28 24.18 0.91
C TYR A 8 2.15 23.93 2.16
N LEU A 9 1.87 22.87 2.93
CA LEU A 9 2.69 22.51 4.09
C LEU A 9 4.04 21.92 3.67
N GLU A 10 4.08 21.11 2.65
CA GLU A 10 5.33 20.57 2.09
C GLU A 10 6.20 21.71 1.54
N GLU A 11 5.63 22.59 0.73
CA GLU A 11 6.31 23.76 0.18
C GLU A 11 6.82 24.71 1.29
N TYR A 12 6.01 24.95 2.32
CA TYR A 12 6.38 25.78 3.47
C TYR A 12 7.52 25.16 4.30
N ILE A 13 7.50 23.86 4.54
CA ILE A 13 8.60 23.16 5.26
C ILE A 13 9.87 23.20 4.41
N GLU A 14 9.78 22.93 3.11
CA GLU A 14 10.93 23.01 2.20
C GLU A 14 11.50 24.44 2.13
N GLN A 15 10.64 25.44 2.06
CA GLN A 15 11.07 26.83 2.04
C GLN A 15 11.84 27.22 3.31
N ILE A 16 11.35 26.84 4.51
CA ILE A 16 12.07 27.07 5.77
C ILE A 16 13.43 26.37 5.76
N ILE A 17 13.49 25.10 5.34
CA ILE A 17 14.72 24.33 5.27
C ILE A 17 15.70 25.00 4.28
N MET A 18 15.24 25.44 3.13
CA MET A 18 16.05 26.10 2.12
C MET A 18 16.53 27.51 2.55
N GLU A 19 15.72 28.24 3.32
CA GLU A 19 16.10 29.56 3.81
C GLU A 19 17.10 29.51 4.98
N GLU A 20 16.92 28.58 5.91
CA GLU A 20 17.78 28.47 7.10
C GLU A 20 19.06 27.69 6.87
N PHE A 21 19.07 26.72 5.93
CA PHE A 21 20.19 25.80 5.71
C PHE A 21 20.68 25.81 4.25
N LYS A 22 21.17 26.94 3.77
CA LYS A 22 21.58 27.13 2.37
C LYS A 22 22.85 26.38 1.96
N GLU A 23 23.72 26.02 2.93
CA GLU A 23 25.03 25.46 2.65
C GLU A 23 25.08 23.93 2.86
N PRO A 24 25.82 23.17 2.03
CA PRO A 24 25.93 21.71 2.13
C PRO A 24 26.47 21.20 3.47
N GLU A 25 27.25 22.00 4.17
CA GLU A 25 27.83 21.66 5.47
C GLU A 25 26.80 21.52 6.60
N TYR A 26 25.55 22.00 6.37
CA TYR A 26 24.45 21.90 7.34
C TYR A 26 23.52 20.71 7.12
N GLU A 27 23.91 19.70 6.36
CA GLU A 27 23.06 18.53 6.10
C GLU A 27 22.58 17.82 7.39
N GLN A 28 23.46 17.76 8.41
CA GLN A 28 23.09 17.18 9.70
C GLN A 28 22.10 18.07 10.47
N ASP A 29 22.25 19.39 10.35
CA ASP A 29 21.37 20.36 10.99
C ASP A 29 19.99 20.37 10.33
N LYS A 30 19.93 20.24 8.99
CA LYS A 30 18.69 20.05 8.24
C LYS A 30 17.93 18.81 8.71
N LEU A 31 18.64 17.70 8.94
CA LEU A 31 18.04 16.47 9.43
C LEU A 31 17.46 16.64 10.84
N SER A 32 18.23 17.25 11.74
CA SER A 32 17.79 17.54 13.11
C SER A 32 16.58 18.45 13.14
N PHE A 33 16.56 19.48 12.33
CA PHE A 33 15.43 20.41 12.19
C PHE A 33 14.19 19.71 11.63
N MET A 34 14.36 18.89 10.59
CA MET A 34 13.28 18.07 10.04
C MET A 34 12.68 17.14 11.12
N GLU A 35 13.52 16.49 11.92
CA GLU A 35 13.09 15.61 13.01
C GLU A 35 12.31 16.37 14.09
N GLU A 36 12.70 17.61 14.41
CA GLU A 36 11.96 18.47 15.34
C GLU A 36 10.58 18.85 14.80
N ILE A 37 10.48 19.25 13.54
CA ILE A 37 9.21 19.55 12.88
C ILE A 37 8.33 18.30 12.86
N CYS A 38 8.90 17.15 12.46
CA CYS A 38 8.19 15.89 12.47
C CYS A 38 7.62 15.57 13.85
N LYS A 39 8.39 15.71 14.91
CA LYS A 39 7.94 15.50 16.30
C LYS A 39 6.83 16.47 16.70
N LYS A 40 6.98 17.74 16.41
CA LYS A 40 6.05 18.81 16.81
C LYS A 40 4.68 18.63 16.16
N TYR A 41 4.65 18.22 14.89
CA TYR A 41 3.43 18.11 14.11
C TYR A 41 3.06 16.67 13.76
N TRP A 42 3.55 15.69 14.54
CA TRP A 42 3.42 14.26 14.26
C TRP A 42 1.99 13.75 14.04
N ASN A 43 1.00 14.42 14.66
CA ASN A 43 -0.40 14.06 14.47
C ASN A 43 -0.94 14.40 13.07
N ASN A 44 -0.23 15.22 12.29
CA ASN A 44 -0.59 15.56 10.92
C ASN A 44 -0.06 14.50 9.95
N SER A 45 -0.96 13.88 9.16
CA SER A 45 -0.59 12.86 8.18
C SER A 45 0.28 13.39 7.04
N ALA A 46 0.13 14.67 6.65
CA ALA A 46 0.97 15.30 5.65
C ALA A 46 2.43 15.38 6.11
N VAL A 47 2.64 15.79 7.37
CA VAL A 47 3.98 15.86 7.97
C VAL A 47 4.62 14.47 8.02
N ARG A 48 3.87 13.44 8.40
CA ARG A 48 4.42 12.07 8.41
C ARG A 48 4.78 11.58 7.00
N ARG A 49 3.96 11.90 5.98
CA ARG A 49 4.28 11.56 4.57
C ARG A 49 5.55 12.28 4.11
N TYR A 50 5.70 13.56 4.42
CA TYR A 50 6.93 14.29 4.16
C TYR A 50 8.15 13.59 4.79
N CYS A 51 8.08 13.20 6.08
CA CYS A 51 9.17 12.48 6.74
C CYS A 51 9.46 11.13 6.08
N ILE A 52 8.40 10.39 5.68
CA ILE A 52 8.53 9.13 4.94
C ILE A 52 9.33 9.34 3.65
N ASP A 53 9.00 10.36 2.87
CA ASP A 53 9.66 10.61 1.60
C ASP A 53 11.11 11.05 1.79
N ARG A 54 11.42 11.90 2.77
CA ARG A 54 12.80 12.29 3.09
C ARG A 54 13.66 11.10 3.54
N TYR A 55 13.15 10.23 4.42
CA TYR A 55 13.87 9.00 4.81
C TYR A 55 14.01 8.03 3.63
N PHE A 56 13.00 7.94 2.78
CA PHE A 56 13.04 7.07 1.59
C PHE A 56 14.11 7.52 0.59
N GLU A 57 14.24 8.82 0.30
CA GLU A 57 15.29 9.38 -0.55
C GLU A 57 16.70 9.08 -0.03
N ARG A 58 16.85 9.08 1.29
CA ARG A 58 18.10 8.72 1.97
C ARG A 58 18.33 7.22 2.06
N LYS A 59 17.37 6.40 1.60
CA LYS A 59 17.37 4.94 1.70
C LYS A 59 17.41 4.42 3.14
N ASP A 60 16.97 5.24 4.11
CA ASP A 60 16.80 4.83 5.51
C ASP A 60 15.46 4.09 5.66
N TYR A 61 15.42 2.90 5.05
CA TYR A 61 14.20 2.09 4.97
C TYR A 61 13.67 1.64 6.35
N ASP A 62 14.54 1.50 7.32
CA ASP A 62 14.14 1.11 8.68
C ASP A 62 13.33 2.21 9.35
N ARG A 63 13.76 3.46 9.23
CA ARG A 63 12.97 4.61 9.70
C ARG A 63 11.69 4.79 8.92
N VAL A 64 11.71 4.62 7.60
CA VAL A 64 10.48 4.65 6.78
C VAL A 64 9.47 3.63 7.27
N LEU A 65 9.88 2.38 7.48
CA LEU A 65 8.99 1.33 7.99
C LEU A 65 8.41 1.66 9.37
N GLN A 66 9.24 2.22 10.27
CA GLN A 66 8.79 2.67 11.58
C GLN A 66 7.71 3.75 11.47
N VAL A 67 7.94 4.80 10.67
CA VAL A 67 6.97 5.88 10.47
C VAL A 67 5.68 5.38 9.82
N LEU A 68 5.79 4.46 8.85
CA LEU A 68 4.63 3.83 8.22
C LEU A 68 3.79 3.02 9.23
N ASP A 69 4.43 2.26 10.11
CA ASP A 69 3.73 1.47 11.14
C ASP A 69 2.99 2.35 12.16
N GLU A 70 3.59 3.46 12.55
CA GLU A 70 2.95 4.44 13.41
C GLU A 70 1.79 5.17 12.69
N SER A 71 2.00 5.55 11.42
CA SER A 71 0.99 6.20 10.59
C SER A 71 -0.24 5.32 10.38
N ILE A 72 -0.06 4.02 10.14
CA ILE A 72 -1.16 3.05 10.02
C ILE A 72 -2.01 3.02 11.30
N LYS A 73 -1.38 3.11 12.48
CA LYS A 73 -2.10 3.12 13.76
C LYS A 73 -2.86 4.43 13.97
N LEU A 74 -2.23 5.56 13.68
CA LEU A 74 -2.81 6.88 13.88
C LEU A 74 -3.96 7.14 12.89
N ASP A 75 -3.77 6.76 11.63
CA ASP A 75 -4.71 7.03 10.54
C ASP A 75 -5.66 5.85 10.26
N LYS A 76 -5.84 4.93 11.20
CA LYS A 76 -6.67 3.71 11.03
C LYS A 76 -8.10 3.96 10.55
N ALA A 77 -8.66 5.14 10.82
CA ALA A 77 -9.99 5.54 10.36
C ALA A 77 -10.01 5.95 8.87
N TYR A 78 -8.85 6.23 8.28
CA TYR A 78 -8.69 6.73 6.91
C TYR A 78 -8.15 5.62 6.01
N GLN A 79 -9.05 4.75 5.52
CA GLN A 79 -8.68 3.55 4.78
C GLN A 79 -7.81 3.83 3.54
N GLY A 80 -7.99 4.97 2.87
CA GLY A 80 -7.15 5.39 1.74
C GLY A 80 -5.69 5.61 2.13
N LEU A 81 -5.44 6.30 3.26
CA LEU A 81 -4.09 6.50 3.79
C LEU A 81 -3.46 5.17 4.23
N VAL A 82 -4.24 4.34 4.93
CA VAL A 82 -3.76 3.02 5.36
C VAL A 82 -3.36 2.15 4.16
N LEU A 83 -4.12 2.21 3.07
CA LEU A 83 -3.77 1.52 1.82
C LEU A 83 -2.46 2.05 1.24
N GLU A 84 -2.30 3.37 1.13
CA GLU A 84 -1.09 4.04 0.64
C GLU A 84 0.14 3.59 1.44
N TYR A 85 0.07 3.64 2.77
CA TYR A 85 1.16 3.22 3.66
C TYR A 85 1.51 1.73 3.48
N ASN A 86 0.51 0.86 3.33
CA ASN A 86 0.76 -0.56 3.11
C ASN A 86 1.38 -0.82 1.72
N GLN A 87 1.02 -0.05 0.68
CA GLN A 87 1.66 -0.11 -0.63
C GLN A 87 3.12 0.34 -0.56
N LYS A 88 3.42 1.41 0.18
CA LYS A 88 4.80 1.88 0.39
C LYS A 88 5.64 0.84 1.15
N LYS A 89 5.09 0.18 2.17
CA LYS A 89 5.76 -0.94 2.87
C LYS A 89 6.10 -2.07 1.91
N LYS A 90 5.17 -2.47 1.04
CA LYS A 90 5.39 -3.48 0.00
C LYS A 90 6.60 -3.10 -0.88
N GLU A 91 6.64 -1.84 -1.34
CA GLU A 91 7.75 -1.34 -2.14
C GLU A 91 9.10 -1.45 -1.43
N ILE A 92 9.15 -1.04 -0.15
CA ILE A 92 10.38 -1.09 0.65
C ILE A 92 10.87 -2.52 0.83
N TYR A 93 9.99 -3.46 1.17
CA TYR A 93 10.39 -4.87 1.31
C TYR A 93 10.94 -5.44 0.00
N ARG A 94 10.38 -5.02 -1.15
CA ARG A 94 10.91 -5.37 -2.47
C ARG A 94 12.31 -4.79 -2.69
N LEU A 95 12.53 -3.51 -2.36
CA LEU A 95 13.83 -2.84 -2.51
C LEU A 95 14.90 -3.43 -1.60
N GLN A 96 14.53 -3.85 -0.38
CA GLN A 96 15.43 -4.51 0.56
C GLN A 96 15.71 -5.99 0.20
N GLY A 97 15.02 -6.54 -0.81
CA GLY A 97 15.11 -7.97 -1.13
C GLY A 97 14.53 -8.89 -0.05
N ASN A 98 13.73 -8.33 0.88
CA ASN A 98 13.10 -9.10 1.95
C ASN A 98 11.86 -9.83 1.42
N LYS A 99 12.11 -10.96 0.74
CA LYS A 99 11.06 -11.75 0.07
C LYS A 99 9.95 -12.20 1.02
N SER A 100 10.29 -12.57 2.25
CA SER A 100 9.28 -13.04 3.21
C SER A 100 8.30 -11.93 3.59
N ALA A 101 8.82 -10.76 4.02
CA ALA A 101 7.99 -9.61 4.37
C ALA A 101 7.22 -9.06 3.16
N TYR A 102 7.80 -9.13 1.97
CA TYR A 102 7.13 -8.74 0.73
C TYR A 102 5.90 -9.61 0.43
N ILE A 103 6.04 -10.94 0.53
CA ILE A 103 4.93 -11.89 0.35
C ILE A 103 3.84 -11.68 1.41
N GLU A 104 4.24 -11.53 2.68
CA GLU A 104 3.29 -11.26 3.77
C GLU A 104 2.51 -9.96 3.52
N GLN A 105 3.19 -8.92 3.06
CA GLN A 105 2.55 -7.64 2.74
C GLN A 105 1.59 -7.75 1.54
N LEU A 106 1.91 -8.56 0.52
CA LEU A 106 1.01 -8.85 -0.60
C LEU A 106 -0.26 -9.59 -0.13
N TRP A 107 -0.11 -10.57 0.76
CA TRP A 107 -1.25 -11.26 1.37
C TRP A 107 -2.16 -10.29 2.13
N LYS A 108 -1.58 -9.40 2.93
CA LYS A 108 -2.32 -8.38 3.65
C LYS A 108 -3.09 -7.44 2.71
N LEU A 109 -2.43 -6.96 1.66
CA LEU A 109 -3.06 -6.07 0.67
C LEU A 109 -4.22 -6.75 -0.03
N VAL A 110 -4.04 -7.98 -0.55
CA VAL A 110 -5.09 -8.67 -1.32
C VAL A 110 -6.27 -9.11 -0.48
N LEU A 111 -6.10 -9.33 0.82
CA LEU A 111 -7.17 -9.77 1.72
C LEU A 111 -7.92 -8.61 2.41
N GLU A 112 -7.18 -7.57 2.82
CA GLU A 112 -7.72 -6.55 3.73
C GLU A 112 -7.89 -5.19 3.05
N GLN A 113 -6.80 -4.68 2.44
CA GLN A 113 -6.74 -3.28 2.00
C GLN A 113 -7.25 -3.08 0.57
N SER A 114 -7.09 -4.07 -0.26
CA SER A 114 -7.49 -4.06 -1.67
C SER A 114 -8.12 -5.39 -2.06
N ALA A 115 -9.08 -5.85 -1.26
CA ALA A 115 -9.69 -7.15 -1.42
C ALA A 115 -10.23 -7.37 -2.85
N GLY A 116 -9.70 -8.39 -3.52
CA GLY A 116 -10.05 -8.67 -4.90
C GLY A 116 -9.31 -7.85 -5.96
N ASN A 117 -8.31 -7.06 -5.62
CA ASN A 117 -7.47 -6.37 -6.59
C ASN A 117 -6.65 -7.37 -7.41
N LEU A 118 -6.88 -7.37 -8.73
CA LEU A 118 -6.29 -8.36 -9.63
C LEU A 118 -4.78 -8.17 -9.81
N ASP A 119 -4.28 -6.95 -9.77
CA ASP A 119 -2.84 -6.68 -9.95
C ASP A 119 -2.04 -7.17 -8.74
N ILE A 120 -2.52 -6.90 -7.52
CA ILE A 120 -1.92 -7.44 -6.29
C ILE A 120 -2.00 -8.97 -6.26
N TYR A 121 -3.12 -9.54 -6.73
CA TYR A 121 -3.28 -10.98 -6.86
C TYR A 121 -2.23 -11.60 -7.80
N LYS A 122 -2.03 -11.02 -8.98
CA LYS A 122 -1.02 -11.47 -9.95
C LYS A 122 0.40 -11.33 -9.40
N GLU A 123 0.67 -10.22 -8.71
CA GLU A 123 1.96 -9.96 -8.08
C GLU A 123 2.26 -11.00 -6.98
N LEU A 124 1.24 -11.38 -6.19
CA LEU A 124 1.34 -12.45 -5.19
C LEU A 124 1.54 -13.82 -5.85
N LYS A 125 0.78 -14.14 -6.90
CA LYS A 125 0.91 -15.39 -7.67
C LYS A 125 2.33 -15.59 -8.18
N ALA A 126 2.96 -14.53 -8.70
CA ALA A 126 4.31 -14.57 -9.23
C ALA A 126 5.40 -14.90 -8.18
N GLN A 127 5.06 -14.92 -6.88
CA GLN A 127 6.01 -15.29 -5.82
C GLN A 127 6.09 -16.79 -5.56
N TYR A 128 5.22 -17.58 -6.16
CA TYR A 128 5.10 -19.03 -5.97
C TYR A 128 5.34 -19.80 -7.25
N SER A 129 5.76 -21.06 -7.14
CA SER A 129 5.70 -22.00 -8.25
C SER A 129 4.25 -22.32 -8.63
N GLU A 130 4.02 -22.87 -9.83
CA GLU A 130 2.67 -23.25 -10.27
C GLU A 130 2.02 -24.25 -9.31
N GLU A 131 2.79 -25.22 -8.81
CA GLU A 131 2.31 -26.25 -7.89
C GLU A 131 1.93 -25.67 -6.53
N GLU A 132 2.82 -24.85 -5.94
CA GLU A 132 2.55 -24.15 -4.67
C GLU A 132 1.33 -23.25 -4.79
N TRP A 133 1.21 -22.54 -5.94
CA TRP A 133 0.12 -21.60 -6.17
C TRP A 133 -1.25 -22.26 -6.11
N LEU A 134 -1.40 -23.48 -6.59
CA LEU A 134 -2.69 -24.18 -6.53
C LEU A 134 -3.22 -24.27 -5.09
N THR A 135 -2.33 -24.55 -4.13
CA THR A 135 -2.70 -24.60 -2.71
C THR A 135 -2.93 -23.21 -2.13
N LYS A 136 -2.04 -22.26 -2.42
CA LYS A 136 -2.11 -20.89 -1.93
C LYS A 136 -3.31 -20.13 -2.47
N ARG A 137 -3.68 -20.37 -3.71
CA ARG A 137 -4.89 -19.82 -4.34
C ARG A 137 -6.16 -20.25 -3.61
N GLU A 138 -6.29 -21.53 -3.28
CA GLU A 138 -7.47 -22.02 -2.56
C GLU A 138 -7.52 -21.48 -1.12
N GLU A 139 -6.36 -21.32 -0.46
CA GLU A 139 -6.25 -20.65 0.83
C GLU A 139 -6.73 -19.20 0.74
N LEU A 140 -6.31 -18.48 -0.28
CA LEU A 140 -6.69 -17.09 -0.54
C LEU A 140 -8.20 -16.97 -0.77
N PHE A 141 -8.76 -17.77 -1.66
CA PHE A 141 -10.20 -17.75 -1.97
C PHE A 141 -11.09 -18.00 -0.75
N LYS A 142 -10.63 -18.83 0.20
CA LYS A 142 -11.35 -19.07 1.47
C LYS A 142 -11.29 -17.88 2.43
N LYS A 143 -10.22 -17.07 2.36
CA LYS A 143 -9.99 -15.92 3.26
C LYS A 143 -10.54 -14.60 2.71
N LEU A 144 -10.81 -14.52 1.42
CA LEU A 144 -11.34 -13.31 0.82
C LEU A 144 -12.69 -12.93 1.45
N PRO A 145 -12.89 -11.62 1.76
CA PRO A 145 -14.17 -11.15 2.23
C PRO A 145 -15.25 -11.27 1.16
N ALA A 146 -16.51 -11.39 1.59
CA ALA A 146 -17.66 -11.65 0.70
C ALA A 146 -17.89 -10.56 -0.38
N ASN A 147 -17.41 -9.35 -0.14
CA ASN A 147 -17.50 -8.22 -1.07
C ASN A 147 -16.28 -8.10 -2.01
N ALA A 148 -15.34 -9.04 -1.97
CA ALA A 148 -14.21 -9.06 -2.88
C ALA A 148 -14.65 -9.41 -4.31
N HIS A 149 -13.97 -8.82 -5.31
CA HIS A 149 -14.20 -9.13 -6.73
C HIS A 149 -13.51 -10.45 -7.14
N ILE A 150 -13.94 -11.55 -6.51
CA ILE A 150 -13.39 -12.89 -6.73
C ILE A 150 -13.62 -13.40 -8.17
N ASP A 151 -14.67 -12.90 -8.84
CA ASP A 151 -15.00 -13.20 -10.23
C ASP A 151 -13.82 -12.92 -11.18
N ARG A 152 -13.13 -11.80 -10.99
CA ARG A 152 -11.95 -11.45 -11.78
C ARG A 152 -10.80 -12.45 -11.60
N MET A 153 -10.63 -12.96 -10.39
CA MET A 153 -9.62 -13.98 -10.09
C MET A 153 -10.01 -15.34 -10.69
N TYR A 154 -11.30 -15.71 -10.65
CA TYR A 154 -11.76 -16.93 -11.32
C TYR A 154 -11.54 -16.87 -12.83
N LYS A 155 -11.80 -15.71 -13.45
CA LYS A 155 -11.51 -15.48 -14.88
C LYS A 155 -10.01 -15.62 -15.18
N GLU A 156 -9.15 -14.99 -14.38
CA GLU A 156 -7.68 -15.06 -14.51
C GLU A 156 -7.14 -16.48 -14.40
N GLU A 157 -7.70 -17.27 -13.48
CA GLU A 157 -7.32 -18.68 -13.26
C GLU A 157 -8.02 -19.66 -14.20
N LYS A 158 -8.87 -19.17 -15.12
CA LYS A 158 -9.69 -20.00 -16.03
C LYS A 158 -10.61 -20.99 -15.31
N LEU A 159 -11.05 -20.64 -14.10
CA LEU A 159 -11.99 -21.44 -13.30
C LEU A 159 -13.44 -21.12 -13.70
N TYR A 160 -13.77 -21.40 -14.94
CA TYR A 160 -15.06 -20.97 -15.54
C TYR A 160 -16.28 -21.56 -14.85
N ASP A 161 -16.22 -22.78 -14.33
CA ASP A 161 -17.34 -23.39 -13.58
C ASP A 161 -17.62 -22.60 -12.29
N ARG A 162 -16.56 -22.16 -11.58
CA ARG A 162 -16.69 -21.32 -10.38
C ARG A 162 -17.17 -19.91 -10.72
N LEU A 163 -16.70 -19.36 -11.82
CA LEU A 163 -17.14 -18.06 -12.31
C LEU A 163 -18.62 -18.10 -12.65
N LEU A 164 -19.08 -19.11 -13.39
CA LEU A 164 -20.50 -19.31 -13.73
C LEU A 164 -21.35 -19.43 -12.46
N ALA A 165 -20.94 -20.28 -11.53
CA ALA A 165 -21.66 -20.46 -10.26
C ALA A 165 -21.74 -19.14 -9.45
N TYR A 166 -20.69 -18.36 -9.44
CA TYR A 166 -20.64 -17.05 -8.78
C TYR A 166 -21.61 -16.06 -9.44
N VAL A 167 -21.58 -15.95 -10.78
CA VAL A 167 -22.45 -15.06 -11.55
C VAL A 167 -23.93 -15.42 -11.36
N LEU A 168 -24.28 -16.69 -11.43
CA LEU A 168 -25.65 -17.17 -11.21
C LEU A 168 -26.16 -16.89 -9.79
N LYS A 169 -25.27 -16.95 -8.78
CA LYS A 169 -25.64 -16.71 -7.39
C LYS A 169 -25.78 -15.20 -7.09
N SER A 170 -24.97 -14.36 -7.71
CA SER A 170 -25.01 -12.91 -7.52
C SER A 170 -26.20 -12.20 -8.17
N SER A 171 -27.07 -12.98 -8.84
CA SER A 171 -28.36 -12.63 -9.45
C SER A 171 -28.50 -11.21 -9.99
N GLY A 172 -28.22 -11.13 -11.27
CA GLY A 172 -28.67 -10.04 -12.12
C GLY A 172 -28.20 -10.32 -13.54
N LEU A 173 -29.11 -10.20 -14.49
CA LEU A 173 -28.84 -10.25 -15.94
C LEU A 173 -27.61 -9.40 -16.36
N TYR A 174 -27.27 -8.40 -15.57
CA TYR A 174 -26.07 -7.55 -15.75
C TYR A 174 -24.74 -8.31 -15.65
N ALA A 175 -24.64 -9.29 -14.76
CA ALA A 175 -23.41 -10.03 -14.57
C ALA A 175 -23.14 -11.00 -15.74
N VAL A 176 -24.19 -11.53 -16.38
CA VAL A 176 -24.06 -12.41 -17.55
C VAL A 176 -23.52 -11.62 -18.75
N GLN A 177 -24.02 -10.41 -19.01
CA GLN A 177 -23.58 -9.58 -20.13
C GLN A 177 -22.11 -9.17 -20.07
N THR A 178 -21.54 -9.07 -18.87
CA THR A 178 -20.13 -8.67 -18.67
C THR A 178 -19.14 -9.75 -19.13
N TYR A 179 -19.56 -11.00 -19.24
CA TYR A 179 -18.70 -12.15 -19.55
C TYR A 179 -19.03 -12.85 -20.87
N GLU A 180 -20.00 -12.36 -21.64
CA GLU A 180 -20.33 -12.90 -22.99
C GLU A 180 -19.36 -12.43 -24.10
N ASN A 181 -18.43 -11.50 -23.83
CA ASN A 181 -17.37 -11.03 -24.71
C ASN A 181 -16.00 -11.41 -24.16
#